data_4ec8e41108ceed3ffec90852c82952b1
#
_entry.id   4ec8e41108ceed3ffec90852c82952b1
#
_cell.length_a   1.000
_cell.length_b   1.000
_cell.length_c   1.000
_cell.angle_alpha   90.00
_cell.angle_beta   90.00
_cell.angle_gamma   90.00
#
_symmetry.space_group_name_H-M   'P 1'
#
loop_
_entity.id
_entity.type
_entity.pdbx_description
1 polymer ?
#
loop_
_entity_poly.entity_id
_entity_poly.type
_entity_poly.pdbx_seq_one_letter_code
_entity_poly.pdbx_strand_id
1 'polypeptide(L)'
;KRKENLQAKLEKLEDTIKGRTDDVVDFKQMGIDHLFVDESHNFKNLMFNTRHARVSGLGNPEGSIKAMNLLFAIRTIQERSGKDLGATFLSGTTISNSLTELYLLFKYLRPREMERQGITCFDGWAAVYAKKSTDFEFSVTRSCRRNGSGTLSKYPNLPTSTRR
;
A
#
# COMPACT_ATOMS: atom_id res chain seq x y z
N LYS A 1 -18.93 -9.86 -21.35
CA LYS A 1 -17.74 -9.27 -22.03
C LYS A 1 -16.62 -8.82 -21.09
N ARG A 2 -16.85 -7.92 -20.07
CA ARG A 2 -15.76 -7.45 -19.20
C ARG A 2 -15.25 -8.54 -18.24
N LYS A 3 -16.14 -9.36 -17.71
CA LYS A 3 -15.81 -10.49 -16.83
C LYS A 3 -15.04 -11.58 -17.59
N GLU A 4 -15.48 -11.90 -18.79
CA GLU A 4 -14.85 -12.88 -19.70
C GLU A 4 -13.43 -12.44 -20.10
N ASN A 5 -13.24 -11.14 -20.41
CA ASN A 5 -11.92 -10.60 -20.73
C ASN A 5 -10.95 -10.61 -19.54
N LEU A 6 -11.46 -10.42 -18.31
CA LEU A 6 -10.66 -10.53 -17.09
C LEU A 6 -10.30 -11.99 -16.79
N GLN A 7 -11.22 -12.91 -17.02
CA GLN A 7 -10.99 -14.34 -16.84
C GLN A 7 -9.95 -14.87 -17.82
N ALA A 8 -10.06 -14.51 -19.10
CA ALA A 8 -9.05 -14.86 -20.11
C ALA A 8 -7.65 -14.28 -19.83
N LYS A 9 -7.59 -13.08 -19.19
CA LYS A 9 -6.31 -12.51 -18.74
C LYS A 9 -5.72 -13.26 -17.55
N LEU A 10 -6.55 -13.71 -16.61
CA LEU A 10 -6.12 -14.52 -15.48
C LEU A 10 -5.56 -15.87 -15.95
N GLU A 11 -6.27 -16.57 -16.82
CA GLU A 11 -5.82 -17.84 -17.41
C GLU A 11 -4.47 -17.71 -18.11
N LYS A 12 -4.29 -16.66 -18.92
CA LYS A 12 -2.99 -16.39 -19.57
C LYS A 12 -1.87 -16.11 -18.58
N LEU A 13 -2.16 -15.41 -17.48
CA LEU A 13 -1.18 -15.17 -16.42
C LEU A 13 -0.84 -16.44 -15.67
N GLU A 14 -1.82 -17.30 -15.38
CA GLU A 14 -1.60 -18.62 -14.77
C GLU A 14 -0.73 -19.52 -15.67
N ASP A 15 -1.01 -19.57 -16.96
CA ASP A 15 -0.21 -20.35 -17.92
C ASP A 15 1.22 -19.80 -18.04
N THR A 16 1.39 -18.49 -18.02
CA THR A 16 2.71 -17.85 -18.02
C THR A 16 3.50 -18.16 -16.75
N ILE A 17 2.83 -18.23 -15.61
CA ILE A 17 3.45 -18.58 -14.32
C ILE A 17 3.81 -20.06 -14.29
N LYS A 18 2.91 -20.94 -14.74
CA LYS A 18 3.16 -22.39 -14.82
C LYS A 18 4.28 -22.76 -15.79
N GLY A 19 4.40 -22.05 -16.91
CA GLY A 19 5.46 -22.28 -17.90
C GLY A 19 6.85 -21.76 -17.48
N ARG A 20 6.95 -21.01 -16.38
CA ARG A 20 8.22 -20.51 -15.82
C ARG A 20 8.70 -21.29 -14.60
N THR A 21 8.28 -22.53 -14.43
CA THR A 21 8.83 -23.43 -13.41
C THR A 21 10.23 -23.88 -13.85
N ASP A 22 11.20 -22.98 -13.70
CA ASP A 22 12.59 -23.38 -13.55
C ASP A 22 12.75 -24.07 -12.19
N ASP A 23 13.72 -24.97 -12.05
CA ASP A 23 14.09 -25.65 -10.79
C ASP A 23 14.64 -24.66 -9.73
N VAL A 24 13.98 -23.53 -9.61
CA VAL A 24 14.31 -22.50 -8.61
C VAL A 24 13.59 -22.82 -7.31
N VAL A 25 14.35 -22.92 -6.24
CA VAL A 25 13.81 -23.11 -4.89
C VAL A 25 12.75 -22.04 -4.62
N ASP A 26 11.50 -22.47 -4.43
CA ASP A 26 10.40 -21.56 -4.11
C ASP A 26 10.65 -20.86 -2.76
N PHE A 27 10.25 -19.61 -2.64
CA PHE A 27 10.40 -18.82 -1.41
C PHE A 27 9.83 -19.55 -0.18
N LYS A 28 8.76 -20.33 -0.34
CA LYS A 28 8.21 -21.18 0.71
C LYS A 28 9.18 -22.25 1.20
N GLN A 29 9.95 -22.84 0.29
CA GLN A 29 10.91 -23.91 0.57
C GLN A 29 12.18 -23.37 1.23
N MET A 30 12.50 -22.09 1.04
CA MET A 30 13.67 -21.45 1.65
C MET A 30 13.59 -21.35 3.17
N GLY A 31 12.43 -21.56 3.77
CA GLY A 31 12.25 -21.56 5.23
C GLY A 31 12.49 -20.21 5.92
N ILE A 32 12.42 -19.10 5.19
CA ILE A 32 12.67 -17.76 5.72
C ILE A 32 11.56 -17.36 6.68
N ASP A 33 11.91 -17.00 7.91
CA ASP A 33 10.97 -16.62 8.96
C ASP A 33 10.82 -15.10 9.15
N HIS A 34 11.81 -14.32 8.68
CA HIS A 34 11.79 -12.88 8.83
C HIS A 34 12.58 -12.19 7.72
N LEU A 35 12.08 -11.03 7.27
CA LEU A 35 12.74 -10.17 6.30
C LEU A 35 13.13 -8.84 6.93
N PHE A 36 14.38 -8.45 6.77
CA PHE A 36 14.84 -7.09 7.03
C PHE A 36 14.90 -6.36 5.68
N VAL A 37 14.09 -5.33 5.53
CA VAL A 37 13.98 -4.56 4.28
C VAL A 37 14.61 -3.19 4.50
N ASP A 38 15.84 -3.07 4.06
CA ASP A 38 16.55 -1.78 4.07
C ASP A 38 16.05 -0.90 2.92
N GLU A 39 16.10 0.41 3.13
CA GLU A 39 15.57 1.41 2.20
C GLU A 39 14.14 1.08 1.75
N SER A 40 13.30 0.74 2.72
CA SER A 40 11.91 0.31 2.49
C SER A 40 11.06 1.33 1.73
N HIS A 41 11.51 2.59 1.64
CA HIS A 41 10.89 3.61 0.81
C HIS A 41 10.84 3.24 -0.69
N ASN A 42 11.72 2.36 -1.16
CA ASN A 42 11.70 1.83 -2.53
C ASN A 42 10.50 0.92 -2.83
N PHE A 43 9.76 0.47 -1.80
CA PHE A 43 8.62 -0.44 -1.90
C PHE A 43 7.28 0.24 -1.57
N LYS A 44 7.25 1.56 -1.45
CA LYS A 44 6.04 2.33 -1.15
C LYS A 44 4.98 2.27 -2.24
N ASN A 45 5.38 2.00 -3.49
CA ASN A 45 4.48 2.00 -4.63
C ASN A 45 3.77 0.65 -4.78
N LEU A 46 2.95 0.30 -3.81
CA LEU A 46 2.07 -0.86 -3.85
C LEU A 46 0.71 -0.46 -4.43
N MET A 47 0.11 -1.35 -5.20
CA MET A 47 -1.22 -1.12 -5.79
C MET A 47 -2.30 -0.98 -4.72
N PHE A 48 -3.21 -0.02 -4.91
CA PHE A 48 -4.40 0.17 -4.08
C PHE A 48 -5.57 0.72 -4.91
N ASN A 49 -6.78 0.52 -4.40
CA ASN A 49 -7.99 1.04 -5.01
C ASN A 49 -8.55 2.21 -4.20
N THR A 50 -8.99 3.25 -4.90
CA THR A 50 -9.64 4.41 -4.30
C THR A 50 -10.68 5.00 -5.25
N ARG A 51 -11.73 5.58 -4.68
CA ARG A 51 -12.71 6.39 -5.41
C ARG A 51 -12.32 7.86 -5.50
N HIS A 52 -11.32 8.25 -4.72
CA HIS A 52 -10.81 9.62 -4.74
C HIS A 52 -9.98 9.84 -6.00
N ALA A 53 -10.39 10.80 -6.82
CA ALA A 53 -9.65 11.27 -7.97
C ALA A 53 -9.21 12.71 -7.73
N ARG A 54 -7.98 13.05 -8.16
CA ARG A 54 -7.44 14.41 -8.10
C ARG A 54 -7.38 15.03 -6.69
N VAL A 55 -7.02 14.23 -5.69
CA VAL A 55 -6.77 14.70 -4.33
C VAL A 55 -5.27 14.87 -4.15
N SER A 56 -4.84 16.04 -3.66
CA SER A 56 -3.43 16.27 -3.31
C SER A 56 -3.02 15.32 -2.17
N GLY A 57 -1.82 14.75 -2.24
CA GLY A 57 -1.35 13.77 -1.28
C GLY A 57 -1.81 12.32 -1.55
N LEU A 58 -2.46 12.08 -2.69
CA LEU A 58 -2.77 10.73 -3.14
C LEU A 58 -1.62 10.20 -4.01
N GLY A 59 -1.06 9.04 -3.65
CA GLY A 59 -0.03 8.37 -4.45
C GLY A 59 -0.58 7.73 -5.73
N ASN A 60 0.32 7.27 -6.60
CA ASN A 60 -0.08 6.52 -7.80
C ASN A 60 -0.70 5.17 -7.42
N PRO A 61 -1.94 4.88 -7.84
CA PRO A 61 -2.63 3.64 -7.50
C PRO A 61 -2.14 2.41 -8.28
N GLU A 62 -1.40 2.57 -9.36
CA GLU A 62 -1.02 1.45 -10.26
C GLU A 62 -0.05 0.47 -9.61
N GLY A 63 0.78 0.95 -8.70
CA GLY A 63 1.76 0.11 -8.00
C GLY A 63 2.95 -0.30 -8.86
N SER A 64 3.84 -1.11 -8.27
CA SER A 64 5.00 -1.67 -8.94
C SER A 64 5.10 -3.18 -8.71
N ILE A 65 5.63 -3.92 -9.68
CA ILE A 65 5.89 -5.36 -9.58
C ILE A 65 6.82 -5.67 -8.40
N LYS A 66 7.84 -4.83 -8.19
CA LYS A 66 8.80 -4.96 -7.09
C LYS A 66 8.09 -4.93 -5.72
N ALA A 67 7.19 -3.96 -5.50
CA ALA A 67 6.42 -3.85 -4.28
C ALA A 67 5.46 -5.03 -4.09
N MET A 68 4.85 -5.51 -5.17
CA MET A 68 3.97 -6.67 -5.14
C MET A 68 4.71 -7.95 -4.76
N ASN A 69 5.89 -8.19 -5.32
CA ASN A 69 6.71 -9.35 -4.97
C ASN A 69 7.11 -9.35 -3.49
N LEU A 70 7.49 -8.19 -2.95
CA LEU A 70 7.77 -8.06 -1.53
C LEU A 70 6.52 -8.36 -0.68
N LEU A 71 5.35 -7.87 -1.10
CA LEU A 71 4.10 -8.16 -0.39
C LEU A 71 3.84 -9.66 -0.33
N PHE A 72 3.98 -10.38 -1.43
CA PHE A 72 3.78 -11.84 -1.47
C PHE A 72 4.77 -12.57 -0.57
N ALA A 73 6.04 -12.18 -0.57
CA ALA A 73 7.04 -12.76 0.32
C ALA A 73 6.67 -12.57 1.80
N ILE A 74 6.29 -11.35 2.20
CA ILE A 74 5.87 -11.06 3.58
C ILE A 74 4.59 -11.84 3.93
N ARG A 75 3.61 -11.91 3.03
CA ARG A 75 2.37 -12.65 3.25
C ARG A 75 2.63 -14.14 3.47
N THR A 76 3.51 -14.74 2.69
CA THR A 76 3.91 -16.15 2.88
C THR A 76 4.44 -16.41 4.29
N ILE A 77 5.26 -15.50 4.83
CA ILE A 77 5.78 -15.62 6.20
C ILE A 77 4.65 -15.42 7.24
N GLN A 78 3.80 -14.42 7.05
CA GLN A 78 2.69 -14.11 7.95
C GLN A 78 1.65 -15.23 7.99
N GLU A 79 1.35 -15.86 6.86
CA GLU A 79 0.45 -17.01 6.78
C GLU A 79 1.03 -18.20 7.53
N ARG A 80 2.32 -18.50 7.34
CA ARG A 80 2.99 -19.61 8.03
C ARG A 80 3.06 -19.40 9.55
N SER A 81 3.35 -18.19 10.00
CA SER A 81 3.46 -17.85 11.43
C SER A 81 2.11 -17.66 12.12
N GLY A 82 1.04 -17.43 11.36
CA GLY A 82 -0.27 -17.08 11.88
C GLY A 82 -0.33 -15.68 12.54
N LYS A 83 0.67 -14.81 12.31
CA LYS A 83 0.80 -13.49 12.95
C LYS A 83 1.15 -12.41 11.93
N ASP A 84 0.90 -11.15 12.26
CA ASP A 84 1.33 -9.98 11.47
C ASP A 84 2.84 -9.67 11.65
N LEU A 85 3.63 -10.68 11.92
CA LEU A 85 5.07 -10.61 12.08
C LEU A 85 5.73 -11.23 10.84
N GLY A 86 7.00 -10.92 10.61
CA GLY A 86 7.76 -11.51 9.51
C GLY A 86 8.52 -10.49 8.67
N ALA A 87 8.36 -9.20 8.94
CA ALA A 87 9.16 -8.17 8.28
C ALA A 87 9.49 -7.00 9.21
N THR A 88 10.69 -6.47 9.06
CA THR A 88 11.13 -5.19 9.64
C THR A 88 11.56 -4.27 8.53
N PHE A 89 10.92 -3.11 8.47
CA PHE A 89 11.23 -2.08 7.48
C PHE A 89 12.14 -1.02 8.08
N LEU A 90 13.24 -0.75 7.39
CA LEU A 90 14.23 0.27 7.74
C LEU A 90 14.15 1.37 6.67
N SER A 91 14.05 2.62 7.09
CA SER A 91 14.04 3.76 6.18
C SER A 91 14.29 5.06 6.94
N GLY A 92 15.09 5.93 6.36
CA GLY A 92 15.25 7.31 6.84
C GLY A 92 14.02 8.19 6.57
N THR A 93 13.16 7.80 5.60
CA THR A 93 11.96 8.54 5.21
C THR A 93 10.74 7.61 5.15
N THR A 94 10.04 7.48 6.25
CA THR A 94 8.88 6.59 6.33
C THR A 94 7.72 7.08 5.48
N ILE A 95 7.45 8.38 5.54
CA ILE A 95 6.40 9.06 4.75
C ILE A 95 7.04 10.30 4.12
N SER A 96 7.05 10.39 2.81
CA SER A 96 7.66 11.51 2.11
C SER A 96 6.65 12.39 1.37
N ASN A 97 5.77 11.80 0.59
CA ASN A 97 4.95 12.55 -0.38
C ASN A 97 3.46 12.34 -0.24
N SER A 98 3.04 11.25 0.40
CA SER A 98 1.64 10.84 0.34
C SER A 98 1.19 10.10 1.59
N LEU A 99 -0.01 10.41 2.03
CA LEU A 99 -0.67 9.69 3.12
C LEU A 99 -0.95 8.22 2.76
N THR A 100 -1.10 7.94 1.47
CA THR A 100 -1.26 6.56 0.97
C THR A 100 -0.06 5.69 1.33
N GLU A 101 1.13 6.25 1.45
CA GLU A 101 2.33 5.52 1.87
C GLU A 101 2.15 4.86 3.24
N LEU A 102 1.54 5.58 4.19
CA LEU A 102 1.25 5.02 5.51
C LEU A 102 0.23 3.87 5.43
N TYR A 103 -0.85 4.05 4.67
CA TYR A 103 -1.81 2.97 4.43
C TYR A 103 -1.14 1.72 3.83
N LEU A 104 -0.24 1.92 2.87
CA LEU A 104 0.47 0.82 2.23
C LEU A 104 1.45 0.12 3.18
N LEU A 105 2.08 0.85 4.11
CA LEU A 105 2.86 0.23 5.18
C LEU A 105 2.01 -0.67 6.08
N PHE A 106 0.80 -0.25 6.43
CA PHE A 106 -0.14 -1.11 7.17
C PHE A 106 -0.52 -2.35 6.37
N LYS A 107 -0.69 -2.25 5.05
CA LYS A 107 -0.93 -3.42 4.19
C LYS A 107 0.20 -4.45 4.28
N TYR A 108 1.45 -4.04 4.42
CA TYR A 108 2.57 -4.95 4.61
C TYR A 108 2.62 -5.54 6.01
N LEU A 109 2.51 -4.67 7.02
CA LEU A 109 2.92 -5.00 8.39
C LEU A 109 1.76 -5.39 9.31
N ARG A 110 0.53 -4.98 9.01
CA ARG A 110 -0.64 -5.17 9.89
C ARG A 110 -1.92 -5.58 9.15
N PRO A 111 -1.85 -6.56 8.24
CA PRO A 111 -3.02 -6.94 7.45
C PRO A 111 -4.19 -7.47 8.27
N ARG A 112 -3.93 -8.33 9.26
CA ARG A 112 -4.97 -8.92 10.10
C ARG A 112 -5.64 -7.88 11.00
N GLU A 113 -4.85 -6.92 11.49
CA GLU A 113 -5.40 -5.82 12.26
C GLU A 113 -6.31 -4.93 11.41
N MET A 114 -5.93 -4.66 10.16
CA MET A 114 -6.80 -3.96 9.21
C MET A 114 -8.10 -4.73 8.95
N GLU A 115 -8.00 -6.04 8.77
CA GLU A 115 -9.14 -6.94 8.57
C GLU A 115 -10.06 -6.95 9.80
N ARG A 116 -9.49 -7.03 11.00
CA ARG A 116 -10.21 -6.97 12.28
C ARG A 116 -11.01 -5.67 12.43
N GLN A 117 -10.48 -4.56 11.91
CA GLN A 117 -11.14 -3.25 11.92
C GLN A 117 -12.10 -3.05 10.74
N GLY A 118 -12.26 -4.05 9.85
CA GLY A 118 -13.09 -3.95 8.65
C GLY A 118 -12.54 -3.03 7.56
N ILE A 119 -11.24 -2.71 7.62
CA ILE A 119 -10.58 -1.82 6.66
C ILE A 119 -10.07 -2.64 5.47
N THR A 120 -10.86 -2.69 4.41
CA THR A 120 -10.56 -3.46 3.19
C THR A 120 -9.94 -2.64 2.06
N CYS A 121 -10.08 -1.31 2.11
CA CYS A 121 -9.60 -0.41 1.06
C CYS A 121 -9.06 0.90 1.63
N PHE A 122 -8.36 1.66 0.79
CA PHE A 122 -7.80 2.97 1.19
C PHE A 122 -8.87 3.94 1.66
N ASP A 123 -10.03 3.97 1.01
CA ASP A 123 -11.11 4.90 1.34
C ASP A 123 -11.65 4.66 2.76
N GLY A 124 -11.79 3.38 3.16
CA GLY A 124 -12.16 3.00 4.52
C GLY A 124 -11.11 3.42 5.55
N TRP A 125 -9.84 3.20 5.24
CA TRP A 125 -8.73 3.63 6.09
C TRP A 125 -8.67 5.15 6.24
N ALA A 126 -8.83 5.87 5.12
CA ALA A 126 -8.82 7.32 5.12
C ALA A 126 -10.01 7.92 5.91
N ALA A 127 -11.18 7.28 5.87
CA ALA A 127 -12.34 7.72 6.65
C ALA A 127 -12.09 7.65 8.16
N VAL A 128 -11.26 6.70 8.63
CA VAL A 128 -10.95 6.53 10.06
C VAL A 128 -9.77 7.39 10.49
N TYR A 129 -8.71 7.43 9.68
CA TYR A 129 -7.41 7.98 10.10
C TYR A 129 -7.03 9.31 9.45
N ALA A 130 -7.70 9.72 8.38
CA ALA A 130 -7.37 10.93 7.65
C ALA A 130 -8.40 12.04 7.87
N LYS A 131 -7.92 13.27 8.03
CA LYS A 131 -8.75 14.46 8.01
C LYS A 131 -8.62 15.15 6.66
N LYS A 132 -9.76 15.37 6.00
CA LYS A 132 -9.82 16.09 4.74
C LYS A 132 -9.96 17.59 5.01
N SER A 133 -9.03 18.40 4.51
CA SER A 133 -9.15 19.85 4.49
C SER A 133 -9.21 20.34 3.03
N THR A 134 -9.89 21.44 2.79
CA THR A 134 -9.96 22.09 1.47
C THR A 134 -9.38 23.47 1.63
N ASP A 135 -8.26 23.71 0.99
CA ASP A 135 -7.61 25.03 0.95
C ASP A 135 -7.75 25.66 -0.43
N PHE A 136 -7.79 26.97 -0.46
CA PHE A 136 -7.83 27.73 -1.72
C PHE A 136 -6.42 28.25 -2.01
N GLU A 137 -5.86 27.81 -3.14
CA GLU A 137 -4.60 28.35 -3.64
C GLU A 137 -4.86 29.39 -4.73
N PHE A 138 -4.21 30.54 -4.62
CA PHE A 138 -4.22 31.54 -5.70
C PHE A 138 -3.29 31.09 -6.83
N SER A 139 -3.87 30.84 -7.99
CA SER A 139 -3.08 30.59 -9.20
C SER A 139 -2.43 31.89 -9.67
N VAL A 140 -1.16 31.83 -10.07
CA VAL A 140 -0.40 32.97 -10.65
C VAL A 140 -1.02 33.49 -11.97
N THR A 141 -1.84 32.68 -12.63
CA THR A 141 -2.66 33.09 -13.76
C THR A 141 -4.00 33.60 -13.23
N ARG A 142 -4.21 34.87 -13.22
CA ARG A 142 -5.42 35.72 -12.93
C ARG A 142 -6.82 35.06 -12.88
N SER A 143 -6.96 33.78 -12.77
CA SER A 143 -8.21 33.04 -12.58
C SER A 143 -8.18 32.27 -11.28
N CYS A 144 -9.14 32.56 -10.42
CA CYS A 144 -9.39 31.76 -9.20
C CYS A 144 -9.92 30.39 -9.66
N ARG A 145 -9.05 29.39 -9.82
CA ARG A 145 -9.47 28.00 -9.99
C ARG A 145 -9.70 27.41 -8.61
N ARG A 146 -10.90 26.93 -8.38
CA ARG A 146 -11.19 26.06 -7.24
C ARG A 146 -10.48 24.74 -7.49
N ASN A 147 -9.19 24.67 -7.13
CA ASN A 147 -8.51 23.39 -7.04
C ASN A 147 -9.02 22.74 -5.77
N GLY A 148 -9.88 21.75 -5.92
CA GLY A 148 -10.27 20.87 -4.82
C GLY A 148 -9.10 19.98 -4.42
N SER A 149 -7.98 20.57 -4.05
CA SER A 149 -6.85 19.87 -3.44
C SER A 149 -7.18 19.66 -1.96
N GLY A 150 -7.89 18.57 -1.69
CA GLY A 150 -8.02 18.11 -0.32
C GLY A 150 -6.64 17.69 0.17
N THR A 151 -5.95 18.56 0.88
CA THR A 151 -4.74 18.17 1.60
C THR A 151 -5.16 17.30 2.77
N LEU A 152 -4.76 16.02 2.74
CA LEU A 152 -4.91 15.12 3.87
C LEU A 152 -3.85 15.50 4.91
N SER A 153 -4.12 16.52 5.72
CA SER A 153 -3.20 16.97 6.76
C SER A 153 -3.74 16.69 8.15
N LYS A 154 -2.89 16.05 8.95
CA LYS A 154 -2.98 15.73 10.38
C LYS A 154 -3.84 14.53 10.78
N TYR A 155 -3.18 13.65 11.52
CA TYR A 155 -3.72 12.45 12.15
C TYR A 155 -4.29 12.79 13.53
N PRO A 156 -5.61 12.82 13.75
CA PRO A 156 -6.15 13.09 15.07
C PRO A 156 -6.04 11.90 16.03
N ASN A 157 -5.77 10.68 15.53
CA ASN A 157 -5.87 9.46 16.32
C ASN A 157 -4.61 8.58 16.34
N LEU A 158 -3.45 9.09 15.93
CA LEU A 158 -2.20 8.38 16.24
C LEU A 158 -1.87 8.61 17.71
N PRO A 159 -1.66 7.55 18.51
CA PRO A 159 -1.16 7.72 19.86
C PRO A 159 0.18 8.45 19.77
N THR A 160 0.24 9.63 20.33
CA THR A 160 1.49 10.36 20.55
C THR A 160 2.37 9.45 21.38
N SER A 161 3.48 8.97 20.80
CA SER A 161 4.50 8.29 21.57
C SER A 161 5.03 9.30 22.58
N THR A 162 4.58 9.22 23.82
CA THR A 162 5.19 9.89 24.95
C THR A 162 6.63 9.41 25.02
N ARG A 163 7.56 10.25 24.58
CA ARG A 163 8.97 10.10 24.96
C ARG A 163 9.03 10.26 26.50
N ARG A 164 9.41 9.21 27.15
CA ARG A 164 10.13 9.27 28.43
C ARG A 164 11.58 9.06 28.19
#